data_33bf7dfbc0ccdcea0ab36caa58664af2
#
_entry.id   33bf7dfbc0ccdcea0ab36caa58664af2
#
_cell.length_a   1.000
_cell.length_b   1.000
_cell.length_c   1.000
_cell.angle_alpha   90.00
_cell.angle_beta   90.00
_cell.angle_gamma   90.00
#
_symmetry.space_group_name_H-M   'P 1'
#
loop_
_entity.id
_entity.type
_entity.pdbx_description
1 polymer ?
#
loop_
_entity_poly.entity_id
_entity_poly.type
_entity_poly.pdbx_seq_one_letter_code
_entity_poly.pdbx_strand_id
1 'polypeptide(L)'
;MAISVGFALLFGGLAITQAFGGDYIVQDDARQYVFWMQRWQDPELFPNDLIADYFSSIVPAGYRALFYGAHLLGIPPLVFAKVLPLGLGVAIAILAYRVTYRWFPTPLAGFLGSLLLQQSLWMKDDLAAAAPRSFAIPLLLGFMDAWLMRRDHPRPALIYGLTAIALLGLLSPPYLLIAVGMLGLSILKIPAQNWGHWKSWMVGDRQTWQWLIWGWALTLAVLLPYVAATDGYGPTVSADLGRTMAEFRAGGRASLFDQNPWEFWIMGKRTNFLPKSLFTPITLIPGALFPIWQTWQHQQKKQKQKQNKKTTFPPYQGRTEGESPPFPAVLLNPKATQLIQQLLLSSTILFLIAHATLFTLHLPSRYTGHSLRIAIALTSAIPWTLLLQSFLTQPQPLKFPKQILAIALTLGILAYPLTVSNFPLTGYKIGAAPDLYQYLQHQPKTIRIGSIAKEANQIPTFAARTIIASKEYSVPYQLGYYRQIQQRMADQITAQYTTDPTQLQTIIQRYGITHWLLDANAFTVDYLAKNGWLKQYQPATNQAIQVIQRTLSQSQPQSLLLQHQQQCQILTRPNTWQLLDTTCLLNSIKSMGVPTPQTSQTMQTRFGDDLP
;
A
#
# COMPACT_ATOMS: atom_id res chain seq x y z
N MET A 1 20.15 1.99 19.94
CA MET A 1 18.79 1.48 19.89
C MET A 1 17.78 2.42 20.55
N ALA A 2 17.99 2.87 21.78
CA ALA A 2 17.06 3.83 22.44
C ALA A 2 16.80 5.09 21.60
N ILE A 3 17.85 5.71 21.06
CA ILE A 3 17.71 6.89 20.18
C ILE A 3 16.89 6.56 18.92
N SER A 4 17.07 5.38 18.30
CA SER A 4 16.28 4.96 17.16
C SER A 4 14.79 4.84 17.50
N VAL A 5 14.47 4.29 18.67
CA VAL A 5 13.09 4.24 19.18
C VAL A 5 12.57 5.65 19.45
N GLY A 6 13.39 6.55 20.00
CA GLY A 6 13.03 7.95 20.20
C GLY A 6 12.60 8.65 18.92
N PHE A 7 13.33 8.46 17.80
CA PHE A 7 12.93 9.00 16.49
C PHE A 7 11.64 8.35 15.95
N ALA A 8 11.45 7.04 16.14
CA ALA A 8 10.21 6.38 15.75
C ALA A 8 9.00 6.91 16.53
N LEU A 9 9.16 7.15 17.84
CA LEU A 9 8.14 7.77 18.67
C LEU A 9 7.87 9.22 18.27
N LEU A 10 8.91 9.99 17.93
CA LEU A 10 8.76 11.36 17.44
C LEU A 10 7.96 11.40 16.13
N PHE A 11 8.37 10.63 15.12
CA PHE A 11 7.69 10.64 13.82
C PHE A 11 6.27 10.06 13.90
N GLY A 12 6.08 8.98 14.65
CA GLY A 12 4.77 8.40 14.90
C GLY A 12 3.86 9.32 15.72
N GLY A 13 4.42 10.03 16.71
CA GLY A 13 3.71 11.05 17.47
C GLY A 13 3.22 12.21 16.60
N LEU A 14 4.08 12.71 15.70
CA LEU A 14 3.68 13.73 14.71
C LEU A 14 2.58 13.21 13.77
N ALA A 15 2.62 11.94 13.37
CA ALA A 15 1.54 11.34 12.58
C ALA A 15 0.22 11.22 13.37
N ILE A 16 0.30 10.90 14.65
CA ILE A 16 -0.87 10.86 15.55
C ILE A 16 -1.47 12.27 15.70
N THR A 17 -0.67 13.32 15.88
CA THR A 17 -1.21 14.69 15.94
C THR A 17 -1.94 15.08 14.65
N GLN A 18 -1.44 14.66 13.48
CA GLN A 18 -2.17 14.84 12.22
C GLN A 18 -3.45 14.02 12.16
N ALA A 19 -3.42 12.75 12.63
CA ALA A 19 -4.58 11.85 12.60
C ALA A 19 -5.74 12.33 13.49
N PHE A 20 -5.43 13.00 14.58
CA PHE A 20 -6.40 13.54 15.55
C PHE A 20 -6.56 15.06 15.46
N GLY A 21 -6.00 15.68 14.42
CA GLY A 21 -6.13 17.13 14.18
C GLY A 21 -7.54 17.60 13.78
N GLY A 22 -8.50 16.69 13.67
CA GLY A 22 -9.91 16.96 13.38
C GLY A 22 -10.76 15.68 13.42
N ASP A 23 -12.09 15.85 13.52
CA ASP A 23 -13.03 14.74 13.66
C ASP A 23 -13.09 13.85 12.42
N TYR A 24 -13.02 14.46 11.23
CA TYR A 24 -13.21 13.79 9.96
C TYR A 24 -11.87 13.60 9.23
N ILE A 25 -10.92 12.94 9.90
CA ILE A 25 -9.61 12.57 9.35
C ILE A 25 -9.43 11.06 9.42
N VAL A 26 -9.02 10.43 8.32
CA VAL A 26 -8.83 8.98 8.24
C VAL A 26 -7.69 8.64 7.28
N GLN A 27 -7.06 7.50 7.49
CA GLN A 27 -6.11 6.94 6.53
C GLN A 27 -6.81 6.58 5.21
N ASP A 28 -6.11 6.74 4.09
CA ASP A 28 -6.67 6.47 2.76
C ASP A 28 -7.20 5.03 2.65
N ASP A 29 -6.37 4.05 2.99
CA ASP A 29 -6.73 2.63 2.91
C ASP A 29 -7.75 2.19 3.99
N ALA A 30 -7.87 2.90 5.12
CA ALA A 30 -8.85 2.57 6.15
C ALA A 30 -10.30 2.73 5.66
N ARG A 31 -10.53 3.58 4.64
CA ARG A 31 -11.82 3.70 3.97
C ARG A 31 -12.24 2.42 3.23
N GLN A 32 -11.32 1.51 2.95
CA GLN A 32 -11.60 0.22 2.34
C GLN A 32 -11.47 -0.94 3.35
N TYR A 33 -10.38 -0.97 4.10
CA TYR A 33 -10.07 -2.12 4.97
C TYR A 33 -10.73 -2.06 6.34
N VAL A 34 -11.12 -0.87 6.86
CA VAL A 34 -11.53 -0.69 8.26
C VAL A 34 -12.97 -0.20 8.41
N PHE A 35 -13.52 0.59 7.47
CA PHE A 35 -14.82 1.24 7.64
C PHE A 35 -15.95 0.25 8.01
N TRP A 36 -15.98 -0.93 7.40
CA TRP A 36 -16.99 -1.95 7.63
C TRP A 36 -16.90 -2.59 9.03
N MET A 37 -15.75 -2.49 9.69
CA MET A 37 -15.54 -2.99 11.05
C MET A 37 -16.34 -2.19 12.09
N GLN A 38 -16.93 -1.05 11.73
CA GLN A 38 -17.90 -0.34 12.55
C GLN A 38 -19.13 -1.20 12.90
N ARG A 39 -19.42 -2.26 12.09
CA ARG A 39 -20.43 -3.28 12.42
C ARG A 39 -20.15 -4.03 13.72
N TRP A 40 -18.92 -4.07 14.21
CA TRP A 40 -18.61 -4.69 15.50
C TRP A 40 -19.11 -3.84 16.68
N GLN A 41 -19.16 -2.51 16.50
CA GLN A 41 -19.71 -1.59 17.50
C GLN A 41 -21.23 -1.49 17.40
N ASP A 42 -21.77 -1.57 16.18
CA ASP A 42 -23.19 -1.48 15.88
C ASP A 42 -23.53 -2.40 14.69
N PRO A 43 -24.03 -3.63 14.97
CA PRO A 43 -24.32 -4.64 13.95
C PRO A 43 -25.37 -4.24 12.91
N GLU A 44 -26.19 -3.21 13.19
CA GLU A 44 -27.22 -2.72 12.26
C GLU A 44 -26.65 -1.83 11.15
N LEU A 45 -25.37 -1.45 11.22
CA LEU A 45 -24.74 -0.62 10.19
C LEU A 45 -24.55 -1.39 8.88
N PHE A 46 -24.71 -0.69 7.76
CA PHE A 46 -24.53 -1.20 6.42
C PHE A 46 -25.39 -2.45 6.10
N PRO A 47 -26.73 -2.41 6.32
CA PRO A 47 -27.58 -3.56 6.10
C PRO A 47 -27.61 -3.93 4.61
N ASN A 48 -27.27 -5.20 4.27
CA ASN A 48 -27.21 -5.71 2.90
C ASN A 48 -26.37 -4.81 1.97
N ASP A 49 -25.19 -4.42 2.43
CA ASP A 49 -24.31 -3.50 1.72
C ASP A 49 -23.22 -4.27 0.97
N LEU A 50 -23.33 -4.30 -0.36
CA LEU A 50 -22.38 -4.96 -1.25
C LEU A 50 -20.93 -4.51 -1.00
N ILE A 51 -20.71 -3.22 -0.72
CA ILE A 51 -19.37 -2.66 -0.54
C ILE A 51 -18.76 -3.15 0.78
N ALA A 52 -19.52 -3.05 1.88
CA ALA A 52 -19.07 -3.51 3.18
C ALA A 52 -18.81 -5.02 3.21
N ASP A 53 -19.69 -5.80 2.58
CA ASP A 53 -19.57 -7.26 2.49
C ASP A 53 -18.33 -7.68 1.67
N TYR A 54 -18.14 -7.05 0.50
CA TYR A 54 -16.97 -7.28 -0.33
C TYR A 54 -15.66 -6.96 0.40
N PHE A 55 -15.53 -5.74 0.95
CA PHE A 55 -14.29 -5.36 1.62
C PHE A 55 -14.04 -6.18 2.89
N SER A 56 -15.09 -6.67 3.57
CA SER A 56 -14.92 -7.58 4.69
C SER A 56 -14.37 -8.96 4.27
N SER A 57 -14.72 -9.44 3.06
CA SER A 57 -14.31 -10.76 2.57
C SER A 57 -12.83 -10.80 2.14
N ILE A 58 -12.32 -9.71 1.56
CA ILE A 58 -10.95 -9.67 1.02
C ILE A 58 -9.86 -9.32 2.05
N VAL A 59 -10.26 -8.95 3.28
CA VAL A 59 -9.31 -8.59 4.34
C VAL A 59 -8.64 -9.84 4.91
N PRO A 60 -7.28 -9.88 5.03
CA PRO A 60 -6.57 -11.00 5.62
C PRO A 60 -7.04 -11.34 7.04
N ALA A 61 -7.15 -12.64 7.34
CA ALA A 61 -7.74 -13.12 8.60
C ALA A 61 -7.00 -12.59 9.85
N GLY A 62 -5.67 -12.56 9.83
CA GLY A 62 -4.88 -12.05 10.96
C GLY A 62 -5.04 -10.52 11.15
N TYR A 63 -5.19 -9.78 10.05
CA TYR A 63 -5.49 -8.35 10.14
C TYR A 63 -6.86 -8.11 10.78
N ARG A 64 -7.89 -8.86 10.36
CA ARG A 64 -9.22 -8.83 10.97
C ARG A 64 -9.16 -9.18 12.47
N ALA A 65 -8.45 -10.27 12.81
CA ALA A 65 -8.31 -10.70 14.19
C ALA A 65 -7.60 -9.66 15.07
N LEU A 66 -6.57 -8.98 14.56
CA LEU A 66 -5.86 -7.91 15.28
C LEU A 66 -6.80 -6.74 15.61
N PHE A 67 -7.56 -6.27 14.63
CA PHE A 67 -8.53 -5.19 14.83
C PHE A 67 -9.69 -5.60 15.75
N TYR A 68 -10.14 -6.87 15.62
CA TYR A 68 -11.16 -7.42 16.51
C TYR A 68 -10.66 -7.51 17.96
N GLY A 69 -9.40 -7.92 18.16
CA GLY A 69 -8.78 -7.90 19.49
C GLY A 69 -8.71 -6.51 20.11
N ALA A 70 -8.38 -5.48 19.32
CA ALA A 70 -8.42 -4.09 19.78
C ALA A 70 -9.86 -3.65 20.13
N HIS A 71 -10.85 -4.05 19.33
CA HIS A 71 -12.26 -3.80 19.62
C HIS A 71 -12.72 -4.44 20.95
N LEU A 72 -12.31 -5.68 21.25
CA LEU A 72 -12.62 -6.33 22.53
C LEU A 72 -12.01 -5.58 23.73
N LEU A 73 -10.93 -4.82 23.52
CA LEU A 73 -10.34 -3.93 24.52
C LEU A 73 -11.02 -2.55 24.58
N GLY A 74 -12.14 -2.37 23.87
CA GLY A 74 -12.90 -1.13 23.85
C GLY A 74 -12.35 -0.05 22.90
N ILE A 75 -11.37 -0.39 22.03
CA ILE A 75 -10.78 0.57 21.08
C ILE A 75 -11.54 0.50 19.76
N PRO A 76 -12.20 1.59 19.32
CA PRO A 76 -12.87 1.64 18.03
C PRO A 76 -11.91 1.34 16.87
N PRO A 77 -12.32 0.55 15.84
CA PRO A 77 -11.44 0.18 14.73
C PRO A 77 -10.79 1.37 14.01
N LEU A 78 -11.52 2.45 13.75
CA LEU A 78 -10.98 3.65 13.12
C LEU A 78 -9.97 4.38 14.00
N VAL A 79 -10.14 4.35 15.33
CA VAL A 79 -9.17 4.89 16.29
C VAL A 79 -7.93 4.02 16.35
N PHE A 80 -8.10 2.70 16.40
CA PHE A 80 -6.98 1.77 16.38
C PHE A 80 -6.12 1.93 15.13
N ALA A 81 -6.75 2.11 13.95
CA ALA A 81 -6.04 2.40 12.70
C ALA A 81 -5.16 3.65 12.80
N LYS A 82 -5.58 4.70 13.53
CA LYS A 82 -4.79 5.94 13.72
C LYS A 82 -3.56 5.74 14.61
N VAL A 83 -3.60 4.83 15.57
CA VAL A 83 -2.53 4.59 16.56
C VAL A 83 -1.56 3.49 16.10
N LEU A 84 -2.05 2.50 15.35
CA LEU A 84 -1.27 1.34 14.88
C LEU A 84 0.06 1.70 14.20
N PRO A 85 0.16 2.74 13.35
CA PRO A 85 1.42 3.13 12.71
C PRO A 85 2.57 3.46 13.68
N LEU A 86 2.26 4.01 14.86
CA LEU A 86 3.26 4.27 15.90
C LEU A 86 3.90 2.96 16.38
N GLY A 87 3.09 1.96 16.72
CA GLY A 87 3.59 0.64 17.16
C GLY A 87 4.43 -0.06 16.09
N LEU A 88 3.97 -0.01 14.84
CA LEU A 88 4.72 -0.56 13.70
C LEU A 88 6.03 0.19 13.48
N GLY A 89 6.02 1.53 13.62
CA GLY A 89 7.22 2.36 13.53
C GLY A 89 8.27 1.97 14.57
N VAL A 90 7.86 1.78 15.82
CA VAL A 90 8.76 1.33 16.90
C VAL A 90 9.33 -0.06 16.61
N ALA A 91 8.50 -1.01 16.16
CA ALA A 91 8.95 -2.35 15.79
C ALA A 91 9.99 -2.29 14.64
N ILE A 92 9.73 -1.49 13.62
CA ILE A 92 10.67 -1.27 12.51
C ILE A 92 11.99 -0.67 13.01
N ALA A 93 11.94 0.32 13.91
CA ALA A 93 13.15 0.96 14.43
C ALA A 93 14.05 -0.03 15.16
N ILE A 94 13.47 -0.88 16.00
CA ILE A 94 14.19 -1.92 16.74
C ILE A 94 14.80 -2.95 15.79
N LEU A 95 14.00 -3.45 14.85
CA LEU A 95 14.40 -4.53 13.96
C LEU A 95 15.43 -4.06 12.92
N ALA A 96 15.24 -2.88 12.33
CA ALA A 96 16.21 -2.29 11.41
C ALA A 96 17.56 -2.02 12.10
N TYR A 97 17.54 -1.49 13.35
CA TYR A 97 18.74 -1.36 14.16
C TYR A 97 19.46 -2.70 14.33
N ARG A 98 18.73 -3.76 14.73
CA ARG A 98 19.32 -5.08 15.00
C ARG A 98 19.91 -5.71 13.74
N VAL A 99 19.18 -5.68 12.62
CA VAL A 99 19.64 -6.24 11.33
C VAL A 99 20.88 -5.51 10.85
N THR A 100 20.88 -4.17 10.89
CA THR A 100 22.03 -3.38 10.44
C THR A 100 23.24 -3.56 11.37
N TYR A 101 23.04 -3.61 12.68
CA TYR A 101 24.09 -3.88 13.66
C TYR A 101 24.72 -5.27 13.47
N ARG A 102 23.92 -6.30 13.15
CA ARG A 102 24.45 -7.64 12.85
C ARG A 102 25.20 -7.68 11.52
N TRP A 103 24.90 -6.77 10.62
CA TRP A 103 25.60 -6.66 9.33
C TRP A 103 26.91 -5.91 9.47
N PHE A 104 26.86 -4.76 10.12
CA PHE A 104 28.01 -3.92 10.42
C PHE A 104 27.99 -3.57 11.93
N PRO A 105 28.81 -4.25 12.76
CA PRO A 105 28.63 -4.26 14.22
C PRO A 105 29.14 -2.96 14.86
N THR A 106 28.54 -1.84 14.50
CA THR A 106 28.74 -0.56 15.15
C THR A 106 27.39 0.05 15.56
N PRO A 107 27.28 0.63 16.77
CA PRO A 107 26.04 1.27 17.20
C PRO A 107 25.57 2.39 16.26
N LEU A 108 26.51 3.09 15.61
CA LEU A 108 26.23 4.15 14.64
C LEU A 108 25.56 3.58 13.38
N ALA A 109 26.05 2.45 12.84
CA ALA A 109 25.42 1.81 11.68
C ALA A 109 24.00 1.35 12.01
N GLY A 110 23.79 0.70 13.15
CA GLY A 110 22.46 0.30 13.61
C GLY A 110 21.51 1.50 13.71
N PHE A 111 21.99 2.60 14.30
CA PHE A 111 21.21 3.84 14.41
C PHE A 111 20.86 4.43 13.03
N LEU A 112 21.86 4.58 12.15
CA LEU A 112 21.65 5.15 10.82
C LEU A 112 20.72 4.27 9.96
N GLY A 113 20.88 2.94 9.98
CA GLY A 113 19.99 2.04 9.23
C GLY A 113 18.55 2.15 9.70
N SER A 114 18.34 2.24 11.00
CA SER A 114 17.02 2.47 11.58
C SER A 114 16.46 3.85 11.20
N LEU A 115 17.22 4.92 11.37
CA LEU A 115 16.79 6.29 11.10
C LEU A 115 16.45 6.50 9.62
N LEU A 116 17.32 6.08 8.71
CA LEU A 116 17.14 6.25 7.27
C LEU A 116 15.91 5.50 6.78
N LEU A 117 15.66 4.28 7.29
CA LEU A 117 14.45 3.54 6.96
C LEU A 117 13.21 4.25 7.51
N GLN A 118 13.22 4.71 8.74
CA GLN A 118 12.12 5.49 9.34
C GLN A 118 11.82 6.74 8.52
N GLN A 119 12.84 7.55 8.21
CA GLN A 119 12.65 8.74 7.37
C GLN A 119 12.01 8.39 6.03
N SER A 120 12.50 7.34 5.34
CA SER A 120 11.94 6.90 4.06
C SER A 120 10.47 6.46 4.16
N LEU A 121 10.08 5.80 5.24
CA LEU A 121 8.72 5.33 5.44
C LEU A 121 7.73 6.46 5.71
N TRP A 122 8.16 7.46 6.49
CA TRP A 122 7.33 8.61 6.80
C TRP A 122 7.33 9.71 5.71
N MET A 123 8.11 9.52 4.62
CA MET A 123 8.00 10.31 3.37
C MET A 123 6.87 9.83 2.45
N LYS A 124 6.06 8.86 2.88
CA LYS A 124 4.95 8.29 2.13
C LYS A 124 3.97 7.61 3.08
N ASP A 125 2.76 7.36 2.59
CA ASP A 125 1.65 6.75 3.33
C ASP A 125 1.80 5.24 3.66
N ASP A 126 2.88 4.58 3.25
CA ASP A 126 3.02 3.12 3.37
C ASP A 126 2.87 2.60 4.81
N LEU A 127 3.39 3.32 5.79
CA LEU A 127 3.26 3.00 7.21
C LEU A 127 1.97 3.59 7.79
N ALA A 128 1.72 4.89 7.50
CA ALA A 128 0.57 5.62 8.01
C ALA A 128 -0.78 5.07 7.54
N ALA A 129 -0.80 4.33 6.42
CA ALA A 129 -2.02 3.71 5.88
C ALA A 129 -2.68 2.72 6.85
N ALA A 130 -1.93 2.16 7.81
CA ALA A 130 -2.39 1.12 8.75
C ALA A 130 -3.06 -0.09 8.05
N ALA A 131 -2.76 -0.28 6.77
CA ALA A 131 -3.31 -1.33 5.91
C ALA A 131 -2.51 -2.65 6.06
N PRO A 132 -3.00 -3.78 5.54
CA PRO A 132 -2.25 -5.04 5.54
C PRO A 132 -0.79 -4.90 5.08
N ARG A 133 -0.52 -4.05 4.07
CA ARG A 133 0.84 -3.79 3.56
C ARG A 133 1.79 -3.16 4.59
N SER A 134 1.26 -2.43 5.58
CA SER A 134 2.09 -1.76 6.59
C SER A 134 2.83 -2.74 7.52
N PHE A 135 2.37 -3.99 7.59
CA PHE A 135 3.02 -5.07 8.34
C PHE A 135 4.19 -5.73 7.60
N ALA A 136 4.32 -5.50 6.28
CA ALA A 136 5.33 -6.19 5.47
C ALA A 136 6.76 -5.91 5.97
N ILE A 137 7.10 -4.64 6.20
CA ILE A 137 8.47 -4.25 6.57
C ILE A 137 8.87 -4.78 7.95
N PRO A 138 8.12 -4.57 9.04
CA PRO A 138 8.52 -5.10 10.34
C PRO A 138 8.62 -6.62 10.33
N LEU A 139 7.74 -7.33 9.65
CA LEU A 139 7.76 -8.79 9.60
C LEU A 139 8.89 -9.34 8.73
N LEU A 140 9.21 -8.72 7.59
CA LEU A 140 10.38 -9.07 6.80
C LEU A 140 11.69 -8.82 7.58
N LEU A 141 11.80 -7.68 8.26
CA LEU A 141 12.95 -7.40 9.14
C LEU A 141 13.03 -8.39 10.29
N GLY A 142 11.91 -8.79 10.90
CA GLY A 142 11.84 -9.82 11.93
C GLY A 142 12.33 -11.17 11.40
N PHE A 143 11.90 -11.57 10.22
CA PHE A 143 12.41 -12.77 9.54
C PHE A 143 13.92 -12.67 9.29
N MET A 144 14.41 -11.53 8.78
CA MET A 144 15.83 -11.31 8.53
C MET A 144 16.67 -11.35 9.82
N ASP A 145 16.20 -10.74 10.89
CA ASP A 145 16.87 -10.79 12.21
C ASP A 145 16.95 -12.22 12.75
N ALA A 146 15.83 -12.95 12.69
CA ALA A 146 15.77 -14.36 13.06
C ALA A 146 16.75 -15.22 12.23
N TRP A 147 16.79 -15.01 10.92
CA TRP A 147 17.72 -15.72 10.03
C TRP A 147 19.18 -15.44 10.38
N LEU A 148 19.54 -14.22 10.73
CA LEU A 148 20.90 -13.86 11.15
C LEU A 148 21.27 -14.47 12.51
N MET A 149 20.28 -14.67 13.41
CA MET A 149 20.48 -15.30 14.72
C MET A 149 20.63 -16.83 14.67
N ARG A 150 20.26 -17.48 13.56
CA ARG A 150 20.02 -18.94 13.53
C ARG A 150 21.20 -19.82 13.94
N ARG A 151 22.44 -19.33 13.82
CA ARG A 151 23.63 -20.10 14.21
C ARG A 151 23.96 -19.98 15.68
N ASP A 152 23.68 -18.82 16.27
CA ASP A 152 24.00 -18.54 17.66
C ASP A 152 22.89 -19.08 18.59
N HIS A 153 21.64 -18.97 18.14
CA HIS A 153 20.46 -19.40 18.90
C HIS A 153 19.48 -20.19 17.99
N PRO A 154 19.79 -21.45 17.64
CA PRO A 154 19.10 -22.17 16.58
C PRO A 154 17.60 -22.37 16.82
N ARG A 155 17.19 -22.83 18.01
CA ARG A 155 15.77 -23.06 18.32
C ARG A 155 14.97 -21.77 18.46
N PRO A 156 15.39 -20.78 19.28
CA PRO A 156 14.68 -19.49 19.36
C PRO A 156 14.58 -18.78 18.02
N ALA A 157 15.64 -18.81 17.21
CA ALA A 157 15.64 -18.20 15.89
C ALA A 157 14.63 -18.87 14.96
N LEU A 158 14.55 -20.21 14.95
CA LEU A 158 13.60 -20.95 14.12
C LEU A 158 12.15 -20.58 14.50
N ILE A 159 11.81 -20.61 15.79
CA ILE A 159 10.46 -20.26 16.27
C ILE A 159 10.15 -18.81 15.86
N TYR A 160 11.05 -17.87 16.12
CA TYR A 160 10.87 -16.47 15.78
C TYR A 160 10.69 -16.26 14.27
N GLY A 161 11.51 -16.91 13.44
CA GLY A 161 11.41 -16.81 11.98
C GLY A 161 10.12 -17.43 11.43
N LEU A 162 9.71 -18.60 11.95
CA LEU A 162 8.43 -19.22 11.57
C LEU A 162 7.24 -18.36 12.01
N THR A 163 7.30 -17.74 13.19
CA THR A 163 6.28 -16.78 13.63
C THR A 163 6.20 -15.59 12.66
N ALA A 164 7.34 -15.03 12.22
CA ALA A 164 7.36 -13.95 11.24
C ALA A 164 6.75 -14.40 9.90
N ILE A 165 7.04 -15.61 9.43
CA ILE A 165 6.45 -16.22 8.22
C ILE A 165 4.92 -16.36 8.38
N ALA A 166 4.46 -16.93 9.51
CA ALA A 166 3.03 -17.08 9.78
C ALA A 166 2.30 -15.74 9.78
N LEU A 167 2.86 -14.75 10.48
CA LEU A 167 2.29 -13.41 10.56
C LEU A 167 2.31 -12.70 9.20
N LEU A 168 3.34 -12.90 8.35
CA LEU A 168 3.34 -12.40 6.97
C LEU A 168 2.15 -12.96 6.19
N GLY A 169 1.89 -14.26 6.28
CA GLY A 169 0.77 -14.88 5.59
C GLY A 169 -0.60 -14.43 6.11
N LEU A 170 -0.72 -14.26 7.42
CA LEU A 170 -1.97 -13.87 8.06
C LEU A 170 -2.30 -12.37 7.94
N LEU A 171 -1.28 -11.50 7.83
CA LEU A 171 -1.44 -10.04 7.81
C LEU A 171 -1.17 -9.44 6.43
N SER A 172 -0.22 -10.00 5.66
CA SER A 172 0.29 -9.41 4.41
C SER A 172 0.72 -10.49 3.41
N PRO A 173 -0.20 -11.35 2.92
CA PRO A 173 0.11 -12.56 2.15
C PRO A 173 1.10 -12.40 0.99
N PRO A 174 1.07 -11.33 0.16
CA PRO A 174 2.03 -11.18 -0.93
C PRO A 174 3.50 -11.16 -0.48
N TYR A 175 3.78 -10.65 0.71
CA TYR A 175 5.15 -10.51 1.22
C TYR A 175 5.68 -11.80 1.87
N LEU A 176 4.81 -12.73 2.21
CA LEU A 176 5.18 -14.09 2.61
C LEU A 176 6.04 -14.76 1.53
N LEU A 177 5.65 -14.59 0.26
CA LEU A 177 6.38 -15.18 -0.88
C LEU A 177 7.82 -14.66 -0.97
N ILE A 178 8.09 -13.41 -0.56
CA ILE A 178 9.46 -12.87 -0.52
C ILE A 178 10.30 -13.65 0.51
N ALA A 179 9.79 -13.81 1.74
CA ALA A 179 10.51 -14.52 2.79
C ALA A 179 10.78 -15.98 2.41
N VAL A 180 9.81 -16.66 1.82
CA VAL A 180 9.93 -18.05 1.38
C VAL A 180 10.85 -18.19 0.16
N GLY A 181 10.81 -17.23 -0.77
CA GLY A 181 11.78 -17.14 -1.87
C GLY A 181 13.21 -16.96 -1.36
N MET A 182 13.43 -16.13 -0.33
CA MET A 182 14.73 -16.01 0.34
C MET A 182 15.19 -17.34 0.94
N LEU A 183 14.30 -18.12 1.56
CA LEU A 183 14.61 -19.47 2.04
C LEU A 183 15.01 -20.40 0.89
N GLY A 184 14.26 -20.41 -0.21
CA GLY A 184 14.60 -21.19 -1.39
C GLY A 184 15.97 -20.82 -1.97
N LEU A 185 16.28 -19.53 -2.04
CA LEU A 185 17.59 -19.06 -2.51
C LEU A 185 18.74 -19.39 -1.54
N SER A 186 18.44 -19.64 -0.27
CA SER A 186 19.47 -19.92 0.74
C SER A 186 20.17 -21.27 0.56
N ILE A 187 19.51 -22.23 -0.09
CA ILE A 187 20.10 -23.55 -0.42
C ILE A 187 20.86 -23.55 -1.73
N LEU A 188 20.72 -22.49 -2.55
CA LEU A 188 21.37 -22.39 -3.85
C LEU A 188 22.76 -21.74 -3.69
N LYS A 189 23.79 -22.42 -4.14
CA LYS A 189 25.13 -21.89 -4.32
C LYS A 189 25.41 -21.88 -5.81
N ILE A 190 25.33 -20.71 -6.44
CA ILE A 190 25.65 -20.57 -7.87
C ILE A 190 27.18 -20.62 -8.00
N PRO A 191 27.78 -21.70 -8.49
CA PRO A 191 29.21 -21.78 -8.66
C PRO A 191 29.65 -20.91 -9.84
N ALA A 192 30.66 -20.07 -9.63
CA ALA A 192 31.14 -19.13 -10.64
C ALA A 192 31.75 -19.81 -11.91
N GLN A 193 31.98 -21.13 -11.91
CA GLN A 193 32.76 -21.82 -12.96
C GLN A 193 32.20 -23.16 -13.46
N ASN A 194 31.20 -23.79 -12.86
CA ASN A 194 30.71 -25.12 -13.29
C ASN A 194 29.20 -25.18 -13.42
N TRP A 195 28.68 -24.75 -14.55
CA TRP A 195 27.23 -24.77 -14.83
C TRP A 195 26.66 -26.18 -15.07
N GLY A 196 27.50 -27.19 -15.31
CA GLY A 196 27.08 -28.54 -15.70
C GLY A 196 26.66 -29.48 -14.57
N HIS A 197 26.96 -29.18 -13.30
CA HIS A 197 26.69 -30.09 -12.19
C HIS A 197 25.63 -29.52 -11.22
N TRP A 198 24.36 -29.64 -11.56
CA TRP A 198 23.23 -29.12 -10.75
C TRP A 198 23.22 -29.64 -9.29
N LYS A 199 23.74 -30.87 -9.01
CA LYS A 199 23.85 -31.39 -7.63
C LYS A 199 24.85 -30.60 -6.78
N SER A 200 25.85 -29.92 -7.37
CA SER A 200 26.77 -29.05 -6.63
C SER A 200 26.20 -27.69 -6.28
N TRP A 201 24.99 -27.34 -6.79
CA TRP A 201 24.32 -26.08 -6.53
C TRP A 201 23.50 -26.11 -5.25
N MET A 202 23.14 -27.31 -4.75
CA MET A 202 22.38 -27.48 -3.53
C MET A 202 23.33 -27.69 -2.35
N VAL A 203 23.60 -26.63 -1.60
CA VAL A 203 24.48 -26.63 -0.43
C VAL A 203 23.75 -26.00 0.76
N GLY A 204 22.99 -26.80 1.46
CA GLY A 204 22.38 -26.41 2.73
C GLY A 204 22.91 -27.27 3.88
N ASP A 205 23.26 -26.66 5.01
CA ASP A 205 23.42 -27.41 6.26
C ASP A 205 22.05 -27.90 6.77
N ARG A 206 22.07 -28.88 7.70
CA ARG A 206 20.84 -29.45 8.27
C ARG A 206 19.86 -28.38 8.79
N GLN A 207 20.39 -27.30 9.34
CA GLN A 207 19.60 -26.21 9.87
C GLN A 207 18.90 -25.43 8.75
N THR A 208 19.57 -25.12 7.64
CA THR A 208 18.98 -24.45 6.47
C THR A 208 17.84 -25.29 5.87
N TRP A 209 18.02 -26.62 5.79
CA TRP A 209 16.95 -27.53 5.35
C TRP A 209 15.76 -27.57 6.29
N GLN A 210 15.97 -27.53 7.62
CA GLN A 210 14.88 -27.42 8.60
C GLN A 210 14.07 -26.15 8.40
N TRP A 211 14.74 -25.00 8.22
CA TRP A 211 14.07 -23.74 7.94
C TRP A 211 13.26 -23.78 6.64
N LEU A 212 13.80 -24.38 5.61
CA LEU A 212 13.13 -24.53 4.33
C LEU A 212 11.87 -25.38 4.46
N ILE A 213 11.99 -26.59 5.04
CA ILE A 213 10.87 -27.54 5.16
C ILE A 213 9.75 -26.93 6.00
N TRP A 214 10.07 -26.44 7.20
CA TRP A 214 9.06 -25.86 8.07
C TRP A 214 8.50 -24.54 7.53
N GLY A 215 9.32 -23.71 6.92
CA GLY A 215 8.89 -22.46 6.29
C GLY A 215 7.93 -22.70 5.12
N TRP A 216 8.22 -23.67 4.25
CA TRP A 216 7.32 -24.03 3.14
C TRP A 216 6.06 -24.74 3.61
N ALA A 217 6.16 -25.67 4.57
CA ALA A 217 4.99 -26.35 5.14
C ALA A 217 4.02 -25.32 5.78
N LEU A 218 4.55 -24.40 6.56
CA LEU A 218 3.77 -23.33 7.18
C LEU A 218 3.16 -22.39 6.12
N THR A 219 3.92 -22.07 5.07
CA THR A 219 3.42 -21.25 3.96
C THR A 219 2.24 -21.90 3.26
N LEU A 220 2.36 -23.19 2.93
CA LEU A 220 1.25 -23.94 2.35
C LEU A 220 0.04 -23.96 3.28
N ALA A 221 0.25 -24.23 4.57
CA ALA A 221 -0.84 -24.26 5.56
C ALA A 221 -1.58 -22.91 5.67
N VAL A 222 -0.85 -21.79 5.59
CA VAL A 222 -1.44 -20.44 5.69
C VAL A 222 -2.07 -19.99 4.37
N LEU A 223 -1.51 -20.36 3.21
CA LEU A 223 -2.03 -19.95 1.91
C LEU A 223 -3.18 -20.84 1.41
N LEU A 224 -3.24 -22.11 1.83
CA LEU A 224 -4.27 -23.05 1.38
C LEU A 224 -5.69 -22.51 1.56
N PRO A 225 -6.07 -21.90 2.70
CA PRO A 225 -7.40 -21.31 2.86
C PRO A 225 -7.70 -20.19 1.85
N TYR A 226 -6.70 -19.39 1.46
CA TYR A 226 -6.89 -18.31 0.47
C TYR A 226 -7.10 -18.86 -0.95
N VAL A 227 -6.46 -19.99 -1.28
CA VAL A 227 -6.64 -20.65 -2.59
C VAL A 227 -7.96 -21.41 -2.64
N ALA A 228 -8.38 -22.01 -1.51
CA ALA A 228 -9.62 -22.78 -1.40
C ALA A 228 -10.87 -21.89 -1.25
N ALA A 229 -10.72 -20.65 -0.79
CA ALA A 229 -11.83 -19.72 -0.67
C ALA A 229 -12.30 -19.32 -2.08
N THR A 230 -13.44 -19.86 -2.50
CA THR A 230 -14.17 -19.31 -3.64
C THR A 230 -14.88 -18.06 -3.16
N ASP A 231 -14.26 -16.91 -3.41
CA ASP A 231 -14.90 -15.63 -3.15
C ASP A 231 -16.19 -15.57 -3.96
N GLY A 232 -17.35 -15.36 -3.29
CA GLY A 232 -18.65 -15.21 -3.94
C GLY A 232 -18.75 -14.01 -4.91
N TYR A 233 -17.62 -13.32 -5.11
CA TYR A 233 -17.48 -12.17 -6.00
C TYR A 233 -16.81 -12.49 -7.34
N GLY A 234 -16.66 -13.77 -7.67
CA GLY A 234 -16.20 -14.26 -8.96
C GLY A 234 -14.69 -14.22 -9.16
N PRO A 235 -14.23 -14.60 -10.37
CA PRO A 235 -12.80 -14.75 -10.63
C PRO A 235 -12.07 -13.42 -10.64
N THR A 236 -10.76 -13.48 -10.33
CA THR A 236 -9.84 -12.37 -10.57
C THR A 236 -9.74 -12.07 -12.07
N VAL A 237 -9.65 -10.79 -12.41
CA VAL A 237 -9.46 -10.32 -13.80
C VAL A 237 -8.20 -10.95 -14.39
N SER A 238 -8.30 -11.51 -15.62
CA SER A 238 -7.13 -11.95 -16.37
C SER A 238 -6.37 -10.77 -16.98
N ALA A 239 -5.08 -10.97 -17.29
CA ALA A 239 -4.26 -9.92 -17.91
C ALA A 239 -4.85 -9.45 -19.26
N ASP A 240 -5.38 -10.37 -20.06
CA ASP A 240 -5.93 -10.05 -21.39
C ASP A 240 -7.22 -9.24 -21.28
N LEU A 241 -8.12 -9.65 -20.40
CA LEU A 241 -9.33 -8.86 -20.11
C LEU A 241 -8.96 -7.48 -19.53
N GLY A 242 -8.02 -7.43 -18.60
CA GLY A 242 -7.56 -6.17 -18.00
C GLY A 242 -7.01 -5.17 -19.03
N ARG A 243 -6.35 -5.63 -20.10
CA ARG A 243 -5.89 -4.74 -21.19
C ARG A 243 -7.02 -4.09 -21.98
N THR A 244 -8.18 -4.73 -22.06
CA THR A 244 -9.34 -4.17 -22.74
C THR A 244 -10.15 -3.23 -21.86
N MET A 245 -10.09 -3.39 -20.54
CA MET A 245 -10.86 -2.61 -19.58
C MET A 245 -10.34 -1.18 -19.43
N ALA A 246 -11.25 -0.21 -19.50
CA ALA A 246 -10.94 1.22 -19.36
C ALA A 246 -10.36 1.56 -17.97
N GLU A 247 -10.73 0.81 -16.95
CA GLU A 247 -10.33 0.98 -15.55
C GLU A 247 -8.82 0.83 -15.35
N PHE A 248 -8.17 -0.01 -16.14
CA PHE A 248 -6.73 -0.24 -16.08
C PHE A 248 -5.92 0.62 -17.04
N ARG A 249 -6.58 1.39 -17.93
CA ARG A 249 -5.92 2.34 -18.83
C ARG A 249 -5.53 3.64 -18.09
N ALA A 250 -4.73 4.47 -18.73
CA ALA A 250 -4.34 5.77 -18.20
C ALA A 250 -5.59 6.62 -17.86
N GLY A 251 -5.65 7.14 -16.64
CA GLY A 251 -6.80 7.89 -16.12
C GLY A 251 -7.91 7.07 -15.48
N GLY A 252 -7.94 5.74 -15.68
CA GLY A 252 -8.89 4.84 -15.02
C GLY A 252 -8.64 4.69 -13.51
N ARG A 253 -9.60 4.09 -12.81
CA ARG A 253 -9.55 3.93 -11.34
C ARG A 253 -8.32 3.14 -10.87
N ALA A 254 -7.94 2.12 -11.59
CA ALA A 254 -6.83 1.22 -11.25
C ALA A 254 -5.72 1.27 -12.31
N SER A 255 -5.47 2.44 -12.90
CA SER A 255 -4.49 2.62 -13.97
C SER A 255 -3.23 1.77 -13.76
N LEU A 256 -2.96 0.90 -14.72
CA LEU A 256 -1.87 -0.08 -14.67
C LEU A 256 -1.14 -0.16 -16.01
N PHE A 257 -1.88 -0.34 -17.11
CA PHE A 257 -1.28 -0.45 -18.44
C PHE A 257 -0.95 0.94 -18.99
N ASP A 258 0.34 1.16 -19.24
CA ASP A 258 0.89 2.34 -19.88
C ASP A 258 1.49 1.94 -21.23
N GLN A 259 1.36 2.82 -22.24
CA GLN A 259 1.93 2.58 -23.57
C GLN A 259 3.46 2.77 -23.59
N ASN A 260 3.98 3.57 -22.66
CA ASN A 260 5.41 3.77 -22.53
C ASN A 260 6.03 2.61 -21.73
N PRO A 261 6.92 1.76 -22.34
CA PRO A 261 7.55 0.65 -21.65
C PRO A 261 8.36 1.06 -20.41
N TRP A 262 8.99 2.24 -20.43
CA TRP A 262 9.73 2.75 -19.29
C TRP A 262 8.79 3.04 -18.10
N GLU A 263 7.68 3.73 -18.35
CA GLU A 263 6.67 3.96 -17.33
C GLU A 263 6.06 2.64 -16.85
N PHE A 264 5.74 1.71 -17.77
CA PHE A 264 5.16 0.44 -17.39
C PHE A 264 6.10 -0.40 -16.51
N TRP A 265 7.37 -0.61 -16.91
CA TRP A 265 8.26 -1.54 -16.23
C TRP A 265 9.06 -0.91 -15.07
N ILE A 266 9.44 0.37 -15.19
CA ILE A 266 10.41 0.99 -14.28
C ILE A 266 9.77 1.97 -13.31
N MET A 267 8.90 2.88 -13.80
CA MET A 267 8.42 4.03 -13.02
C MET A 267 6.90 4.06 -12.80
N GLY A 268 6.14 3.13 -13.35
CA GLY A 268 4.68 3.07 -13.28
C GLY A 268 4.14 2.98 -11.85
N LYS A 269 2.86 3.29 -11.68
CA LYS A 269 2.27 3.39 -10.32
C LYS A 269 2.09 2.04 -9.63
N ARG A 270 1.80 0.96 -10.39
CA ARG A 270 1.47 -0.37 -9.86
C ARG A 270 2.33 -1.48 -10.45
N THR A 271 3.02 -1.18 -11.53
CA THR A 271 3.85 -2.12 -12.31
C THR A 271 5.33 -1.87 -12.14
N ASN A 272 5.72 -0.76 -11.53
CA ASN A 272 7.08 -0.30 -11.45
C ASN A 272 8.02 -1.24 -10.68
N PHE A 273 9.24 -1.39 -11.24
CA PHE A 273 10.36 -2.00 -10.52
C PHE A 273 10.93 -1.07 -9.46
N LEU A 274 11.15 0.21 -9.83
CA LEU A 274 11.69 1.23 -8.93
C LEU A 274 10.56 2.13 -8.38
N PRO A 275 10.29 2.11 -7.08
CA PRO A 275 9.35 3.05 -6.48
C PRO A 275 9.80 4.50 -6.68
N LYS A 276 8.92 5.39 -7.10
CA LYS A 276 9.23 6.83 -7.31
C LYS A 276 9.87 7.50 -6.09
N SER A 277 9.54 7.03 -4.88
CA SER A 277 10.07 7.53 -3.60
C SER A 277 11.26 6.74 -3.07
N LEU A 278 11.92 5.91 -3.92
CA LEU A 278 12.98 5.01 -3.46
C LEU A 278 14.19 5.76 -2.88
N PHE A 279 14.52 6.92 -3.46
CA PHE A 279 15.62 7.78 -3.05
C PHE A 279 15.16 9.00 -2.23
N THR A 280 14.00 8.89 -1.61
CA THR A 280 13.50 9.90 -0.67
C THR A 280 13.54 9.31 0.75
N PRO A 281 14.36 9.87 1.64
CA PRO A 281 15.23 11.04 1.52
C PRO A 281 16.46 10.84 0.61
N ILE A 282 17.06 11.94 0.13
CA ILE A 282 18.27 11.91 -0.72
C ILE A 282 19.46 11.22 -0.06
N THR A 283 19.46 11.17 1.27
CA THR A 283 20.44 10.46 2.10
C THR A 283 20.48 8.93 1.84
N LEU A 284 19.52 8.39 1.07
CA LEU A 284 19.48 6.99 0.62
C LEU A 284 20.31 6.72 -0.65
N ILE A 285 20.76 7.75 -1.38
CA ILE A 285 21.52 7.58 -2.62
C ILE A 285 22.82 6.75 -2.41
N PRO A 286 23.60 6.93 -1.33
CA PRO A 286 24.80 6.12 -1.13
C PRO A 286 24.55 4.61 -1.08
N GLY A 287 23.34 4.19 -0.66
CA GLY A 287 22.96 2.78 -0.65
C GLY A 287 22.81 2.17 -2.05
N ALA A 288 22.37 2.95 -3.02
CA ALA A 288 22.29 2.50 -4.41
C ALA A 288 23.67 2.28 -5.04
N LEU A 289 24.69 2.99 -4.57
CA LEU A 289 26.07 2.86 -5.03
C LEU A 289 26.82 1.71 -4.33
N PHE A 290 26.22 1.10 -3.31
CA PHE A 290 26.84 0.03 -2.53
C PHE A 290 27.29 -1.19 -3.35
N PRO A 291 26.55 -1.71 -4.35
CA PRO A 291 27.00 -2.81 -5.19
C PRO A 291 28.28 -2.46 -5.99
N ILE A 292 28.37 -1.21 -6.47
CA ILE A 292 29.54 -0.72 -7.21
C ILE A 292 30.75 -0.67 -6.28
N TRP A 293 30.58 -0.17 -5.08
CA TRP A 293 31.61 -0.12 -4.07
C TRP A 293 32.08 -1.52 -3.64
N GLN A 294 31.18 -2.50 -3.49
CA GLN A 294 31.54 -3.89 -3.20
C GLN A 294 32.40 -4.52 -4.32
N THR A 295 32.01 -4.32 -5.58
CA THR A 295 32.76 -4.86 -6.73
C THR A 295 34.16 -4.25 -6.81
N TRP A 296 34.28 -2.95 -6.57
CA TRP A 296 35.56 -2.25 -6.52
C TRP A 296 36.45 -2.77 -5.39
N GLN A 297 35.93 -2.94 -4.17
CA GLN A 297 36.68 -3.54 -3.06
C GLN A 297 37.14 -4.97 -3.35
N HIS A 298 36.30 -5.77 -4.00
CA HIS A 298 36.66 -7.14 -4.35
C HIS A 298 37.79 -7.17 -5.39
N GLN A 299 37.79 -6.28 -6.35
CA GLN A 299 38.85 -6.12 -7.33
C GLN A 299 40.18 -5.70 -6.67
N GLN A 300 40.15 -4.75 -5.77
CA GLN A 300 41.31 -4.30 -5.00
C GLN A 300 41.95 -5.45 -4.17
N LYS A 301 41.11 -6.25 -3.49
CA LYS A 301 41.59 -7.42 -2.75
C LYS A 301 42.28 -8.45 -3.68
N LYS A 302 41.70 -8.71 -4.86
CA LYS A 302 42.28 -9.61 -5.86
C LYS A 302 43.62 -9.08 -6.40
N GLN A 303 43.73 -7.77 -6.63
CA GLN A 303 44.98 -7.15 -7.09
C GLN A 303 46.10 -7.26 -6.06
N LYS A 304 45.78 -6.96 -4.77
CA LYS A 304 46.73 -7.10 -3.64
C LYS A 304 47.19 -8.55 -3.45
N GLN A 305 46.28 -9.53 -3.59
CA GLN A 305 46.65 -10.96 -3.55
C GLN A 305 47.54 -11.40 -4.74
N LYS A 306 47.33 -10.84 -5.92
CA LYS A 306 48.18 -11.09 -7.09
C LYS A 306 49.56 -10.45 -6.93
N GLN A 307 49.66 -9.27 -6.35
CA GLN A 307 50.93 -8.61 -6.05
C GLN A 307 51.74 -9.40 -5.00
N ASN A 308 51.10 -9.82 -3.90
CA ASN A 308 51.75 -10.63 -2.86
C ASN A 308 52.19 -12.03 -3.35
N LYS A 309 51.56 -12.59 -4.41
CA LYS A 309 51.99 -13.84 -5.01
C LYS A 309 53.17 -13.67 -6.02
N LYS A 310 53.41 -12.44 -6.49
CA LYS A 310 54.55 -12.16 -7.40
C LYS A 310 55.82 -11.77 -6.65
N THR A 311 55.77 -11.43 -5.38
CA THR A 311 56.91 -11.14 -4.53
C THR A 311 57.27 -12.38 -3.71
N THR A 312 57.78 -13.42 -4.38
CA THR A 312 58.52 -14.50 -3.72
C THR A 312 59.95 -14.03 -3.47
N PHE A 313 60.16 -13.23 -2.43
CA PHE A 313 61.44 -13.03 -1.78
C PHE A 313 61.29 -13.33 -0.30
N PRO A 314 62.37 -13.91 0.34
CA PRO A 314 62.29 -14.28 1.77
C PRO A 314 62.03 -13.07 2.67
N PRO A 315 61.49 -13.27 3.88
CA PRO A 315 61.09 -12.19 4.78
C PRO A 315 62.33 -11.45 5.29
N TYR A 316 62.57 -10.27 4.74
CA TYR A 316 63.48 -9.33 5.36
C TYR A 316 62.75 -8.64 6.53
N GLN A 317 63.26 -8.83 7.73
CA GLN A 317 62.82 -8.13 8.95
C GLN A 317 63.04 -6.62 8.79
N GLY A 318 61.97 -5.86 8.79
CA GLY A 318 62.06 -4.40 8.72
C GLY A 318 60.67 -3.79 8.40
N ARG A 319 59.68 -4.08 9.22
CA ARG A 319 58.43 -3.36 9.13
C ARG A 319 58.52 -2.15 10.01
N THR A 320 58.64 -0.96 9.44
CA THR A 320 58.35 0.30 10.15
C THR A 320 56.85 0.29 10.44
N GLU A 321 56.54 0.20 11.73
CA GLU A 321 55.22 0.46 12.29
C GLU A 321 54.86 1.91 11.98
N GLY A 322 53.92 2.16 11.07
CA GLY A 322 53.51 3.55 10.81
C GLY A 322 52.49 3.80 9.73
N GLU A 323 52.18 2.86 8.84
CA GLU A 323 51.10 3.07 7.86
C GLU A 323 49.85 2.26 8.20
N SER A 324 48.95 2.87 8.97
CA SER A 324 47.57 2.42 9.07
C SER A 324 46.93 2.49 7.69
N PRO A 325 46.28 1.43 7.20
CA PRO A 325 45.57 1.51 5.94
C PRO A 325 44.55 2.65 6.00
N PRO A 326 44.37 3.44 4.94
CA PRO A 326 43.50 4.64 4.93
C PRO A 326 42.05 4.37 5.23
N PHE A 327 41.62 3.12 5.26
CA PHE A 327 40.32 2.66 5.77
C PHE A 327 40.54 1.35 6.53
N PRO A 328 39.97 1.18 7.74
CA PRO A 328 39.98 -0.10 8.43
C PRO A 328 39.30 -1.12 7.48
N ALA A 329 39.90 -2.32 7.36
CA ALA A 329 39.30 -3.39 6.58
C ALA A 329 37.94 -3.69 7.17
N VAL A 330 36.89 -3.15 6.55
CA VAL A 330 35.52 -3.24 7.04
C VAL A 330 35.06 -4.67 6.87
N LEU A 331 35.02 -5.40 7.97
CA LEU A 331 34.49 -6.76 8.05
C LEU A 331 32.96 -6.71 8.06
N LEU A 332 32.36 -6.51 6.89
CA LEU A 332 30.93 -6.75 6.72
C LEU A 332 30.65 -8.24 6.95
N ASN A 333 29.62 -8.52 7.72
CA ASN A 333 29.16 -9.90 7.88
C ASN A 333 28.71 -10.45 6.52
N PRO A 334 29.43 -11.43 5.93
CA PRO A 334 29.13 -11.93 4.58
C PRO A 334 27.75 -12.59 4.52
N LYS A 335 27.26 -13.16 5.63
CA LYS A 335 25.93 -13.78 5.70
C LYS A 335 24.82 -12.73 5.59
N ALA A 336 25.00 -11.57 6.22
CA ALA A 336 24.05 -10.48 6.13
C ALA A 336 24.08 -9.84 4.71
N THR A 337 25.25 -9.76 4.08
CA THR A 337 25.35 -9.33 2.68
C THR A 337 24.60 -10.29 1.76
N GLN A 338 24.80 -11.61 1.94
CA GLN A 338 24.06 -12.64 1.19
C GLN A 338 22.56 -12.52 1.42
N LEU A 339 22.10 -12.22 2.64
CA LEU A 339 20.69 -12.06 2.96
C LEU A 339 20.05 -10.89 2.20
N ILE A 340 20.75 -9.74 2.11
CA ILE A 340 20.27 -8.61 1.29
C ILE A 340 20.22 -8.99 -0.19
N GLN A 341 21.21 -9.72 -0.71
CA GLN A 341 21.18 -10.20 -2.08
C GLN A 341 20.00 -11.17 -2.33
N GLN A 342 19.73 -12.07 -1.39
CA GLN A 342 18.57 -12.98 -1.45
C GLN A 342 17.24 -12.20 -1.41
N LEU A 343 17.13 -11.16 -0.58
CA LEU A 343 15.96 -10.28 -0.56
C LEU A 343 15.73 -9.62 -1.93
N LEU A 344 16.76 -9.04 -2.51
CA LEU A 344 16.68 -8.37 -3.81
C LEU A 344 16.35 -9.35 -4.93
N LEU A 345 17.01 -10.51 -4.96
CA LEU A 345 16.80 -11.52 -6.00
C LEU A 345 15.42 -12.16 -5.90
N SER A 346 14.98 -12.55 -4.69
CA SER A 346 13.62 -13.07 -4.45
C SER A 346 12.56 -12.07 -4.90
N SER A 347 12.73 -10.79 -4.54
CA SER A 347 11.80 -9.72 -4.93
C SER A 347 11.76 -9.50 -6.44
N THR A 348 12.92 -9.56 -7.11
CA THR A 348 13.02 -9.41 -8.58
C THR A 348 12.34 -10.58 -9.29
N ILE A 349 12.61 -11.81 -8.85
CA ILE A 349 11.97 -13.01 -9.43
C ILE A 349 10.46 -12.93 -9.27
N LEU A 350 9.97 -12.62 -8.07
CA LEU A 350 8.54 -12.48 -7.80
C LEU A 350 7.90 -11.32 -8.57
N PHE A 351 8.60 -10.21 -8.75
CA PHE A 351 8.18 -9.12 -9.62
C PHE A 351 7.95 -9.58 -11.06
N LEU A 352 8.89 -10.34 -11.63
CA LEU A 352 8.76 -10.89 -12.99
C LEU A 352 7.62 -11.91 -13.09
N ILE A 353 7.49 -12.82 -12.10
CA ILE A 353 6.40 -13.78 -12.04
C ILE A 353 5.05 -13.06 -11.91
N ALA A 354 4.95 -12.03 -11.09
CA ALA A 354 3.73 -11.24 -10.93
C ALA A 354 3.35 -10.48 -12.21
N HIS A 355 4.31 -10.07 -13.05
CA HIS A 355 4.04 -9.53 -14.37
C HIS A 355 3.52 -10.61 -15.33
N ALA A 356 4.08 -11.82 -15.28
CA ALA A 356 3.65 -12.94 -16.11
C ALA A 356 2.24 -13.47 -15.73
N THR A 357 1.90 -13.38 -14.44
CA THR A 357 0.63 -13.86 -13.87
C THR A 357 -0.26 -12.71 -13.38
N LEU A 358 -0.33 -11.61 -14.14
CA LEU A 358 -1.02 -10.40 -13.72
C LEU A 358 -2.41 -10.69 -13.19
N PHE A 359 -2.62 -10.13 -12.08
CA PHE A 359 -3.57 -10.08 -11.00
C PHE A 359 -3.63 -11.33 -10.12
N THR A 360 -3.20 -12.53 -10.55
CA THR A 360 -3.20 -13.74 -9.69
C THR A 360 -2.27 -13.57 -8.49
N LEU A 361 -1.05 -13.07 -8.71
CA LEU A 361 -0.11 -12.73 -7.65
C LEU A 361 -0.18 -11.24 -7.23
N HIS A 362 -1.36 -10.63 -7.37
CA HIS A 362 -1.60 -9.24 -7.06
C HIS A 362 -0.78 -8.29 -7.98
N LEU A 363 -0.27 -7.18 -7.46
CA LEU A 363 0.41 -6.15 -8.24
C LEU A 363 1.95 -6.32 -8.19
N PRO A 364 2.67 -6.29 -9.33
CA PRO A 364 4.11 -6.51 -9.39
C PRO A 364 4.92 -5.60 -8.47
N SER A 365 4.58 -4.29 -8.40
CA SER A 365 5.27 -3.33 -7.55
C SER A 365 5.23 -3.64 -6.04
N ARG A 366 4.36 -4.55 -5.61
CA ARG A 366 4.31 -4.97 -4.20
C ARG A 366 5.55 -5.75 -3.80
N TYR A 367 6.14 -6.51 -4.71
CA TYR A 367 7.31 -7.32 -4.42
C TYR A 367 8.60 -6.50 -4.33
N THR A 368 8.73 -5.42 -5.10
CA THR A 368 9.93 -4.58 -5.10
C THR A 368 9.83 -3.38 -4.17
N GLY A 369 8.64 -2.80 -4.01
CA GLY A 369 8.46 -1.54 -3.30
C GLY A 369 9.00 -1.50 -1.88
N HIS A 370 8.74 -2.52 -1.07
CA HIS A 370 9.17 -2.58 0.33
C HIS A 370 10.57 -3.18 0.48
N SER A 371 10.88 -4.23 -0.29
CA SER A 371 12.18 -4.91 -0.21
C SER A 371 13.34 -4.04 -0.69
N LEU A 372 13.16 -3.30 -1.81
CA LEU A 372 14.17 -2.33 -2.26
C LEU A 372 14.38 -1.22 -1.24
N ARG A 373 13.31 -0.75 -0.60
CA ARG A 373 13.41 0.29 0.44
C ARG A 373 14.18 -0.19 1.66
N ILE A 374 13.90 -1.42 2.14
CA ILE A 374 14.69 -2.05 3.20
C ILE A 374 16.16 -2.12 2.77
N ALA A 375 16.43 -2.70 1.59
CA ALA A 375 17.79 -2.90 1.12
C ALA A 375 18.56 -1.58 1.02
N ILE A 376 18.00 -0.55 0.37
CA ILE A 376 18.67 0.74 0.18
C ILE A 376 18.88 1.48 1.50
N ALA A 377 17.92 1.48 2.41
CA ALA A 377 18.08 2.15 3.70
C ALA A 377 19.19 1.50 4.54
N LEU A 378 19.21 0.16 4.62
CA LEU A 378 20.24 -0.55 5.39
C LEU A 378 21.62 -0.45 4.72
N THR A 379 21.70 -0.51 3.38
CA THR A 379 22.97 -0.33 2.66
C THR A 379 23.50 1.09 2.77
N SER A 380 22.65 2.11 2.79
CA SER A 380 23.05 3.51 2.96
C SER A 380 23.71 3.78 4.33
N ALA A 381 23.32 3.04 5.36
CA ALA A 381 23.90 3.21 6.68
C ALA A 381 25.41 2.93 6.70
N ILE A 382 25.91 2.05 5.84
CA ILE A 382 27.33 1.64 5.81
C ILE A 382 28.22 2.79 5.33
N PRO A 383 28.06 3.36 4.11
CA PRO A 383 28.89 4.46 3.65
C PRO A 383 28.78 5.70 4.56
N TRP A 384 27.59 6.01 5.09
CA TRP A 384 27.42 7.09 6.05
C TRP A 384 28.21 6.83 7.35
N THR A 385 28.15 5.60 7.87
CA THR A 385 28.93 5.22 9.07
C THR A 385 30.42 5.36 8.83
N LEU A 386 30.93 4.85 7.70
CA LEU A 386 32.34 4.93 7.35
C LEU A 386 32.81 6.37 7.18
N LEU A 387 31.99 7.20 6.51
CA LEU A 387 32.30 8.62 6.32
C LEU A 387 32.40 9.34 7.65
N LEU A 388 31.40 9.20 8.52
CA LEU A 388 31.37 9.84 9.83
C LEU A 388 32.53 9.35 10.74
N GLN A 389 32.80 8.03 10.76
CA GLN A 389 33.90 7.47 11.51
C GLN A 389 35.26 7.98 11.00
N SER A 390 35.44 8.13 9.68
CA SER A 390 36.69 8.64 9.11
C SER A 390 37.04 10.06 9.59
N PHE A 391 36.02 10.84 9.93
CA PHE A 391 36.22 12.20 10.50
C PHE A 391 36.47 12.18 11.99
N LEU A 392 36.03 11.14 12.72
CA LEU A 392 36.13 11.07 14.19
C LEU A 392 37.36 10.32 14.68
N THR A 393 37.99 9.42 13.88
CA THR A 393 39.03 8.49 14.35
C THR A 393 40.46 8.84 13.93
N GLN A 394 40.74 9.99 13.30
CA GLN A 394 42.07 10.36 12.90
C GLN A 394 42.90 10.89 14.11
N PRO A 395 44.08 10.33 14.39
CA PRO A 395 44.90 10.66 15.58
C PRO A 395 45.70 11.97 15.48
N GLN A 396 45.51 12.76 14.42
CA GLN A 396 46.16 14.07 14.31
C GLN A 396 45.32 15.17 14.96
N PRO A 397 45.96 16.26 15.47
CA PRO A 397 45.20 17.39 16.02
C PRO A 397 44.19 17.82 14.96
N LEU A 398 42.94 17.62 15.30
CA LEU A 398 41.80 17.72 14.41
C LEU A 398 41.83 19.05 13.69
N LYS A 399 42.09 19.02 12.40
CA LYS A 399 41.87 20.19 11.56
C LYS A 399 40.38 20.53 11.67
N PHE A 400 40.11 21.61 12.42
CA PHE A 400 38.79 22.18 12.72
C PHE A 400 37.72 21.98 11.61
N PRO A 401 38.03 22.04 10.27
CA PRO A 401 37.05 21.86 9.20
C PRO A 401 36.44 20.46 9.08
N LYS A 402 37.16 19.38 9.44
CA LYS A 402 36.61 18.00 9.27
C LYS A 402 35.58 17.64 10.34
N GLN A 403 35.78 18.14 11.58
CA GLN A 403 34.79 17.95 12.66
C GLN A 403 33.50 18.72 12.37
N ILE A 404 33.64 19.97 11.92
CA ILE A 404 32.49 20.78 11.53
C ILE A 404 31.72 20.08 10.42
N LEU A 405 32.42 19.53 9.43
CA LEU A 405 31.78 18.79 8.33
C LEU A 405 31.05 17.53 8.85
N ALA A 406 31.65 16.75 9.76
CA ALA A 406 30.99 15.58 10.35
C ALA A 406 29.72 15.97 11.12
N ILE A 407 29.80 17.04 11.90
CA ILE A 407 28.66 17.58 12.65
C ILE A 407 27.58 18.07 11.66
N ALA A 408 27.95 18.84 10.65
CA ALA A 408 27.03 19.36 9.65
C ALA A 408 26.33 18.24 8.88
N LEU A 409 27.05 17.20 8.46
CA LEU A 409 26.47 16.02 7.80
C LEU A 409 25.53 15.27 8.74
N THR A 410 25.92 15.07 10.00
CA THR A 410 25.06 14.41 10.99
C THR A 410 23.77 15.19 11.21
N LEU A 411 23.88 16.49 11.43
CA LEU A 411 22.73 17.38 11.58
C LEU A 411 21.88 17.42 10.31
N GLY A 412 22.48 17.41 9.12
CA GLY A 412 21.78 17.34 7.85
C GLY A 412 20.95 16.04 7.70
N ILE A 413 21.52 14.89 8.10
CA ILE A 413 20.79 13.61 8.09
C ILE A 413 19.64 13.64 9.10
N LEU A 414 19.89 14.13 10.32
CA LEU A 414 18.88 14.19 11.38
C LEU A 414 17.76 15.18 11.05
N ALA A 415 18.12 16.35 10.54
CA ALA A 415 17.21 17.45 10.25
C ALA A 415 16.52 17.35 8.88
N TYR A 416 16.87 16.36 8.06
CA TYR A 416 16.26 16.20 6.72
C TYR A 416 14.72 16.26 6.75
N PRO A 417 14.00 15.61 7.70
CA PRO A 417 12.56 15.71 7.79
C PRO A 417 12.02 17.14 7.90
N LEU A 418 12.79 18.07 8.46
CA LEU A 418 12.39 19.48 8.60
C LEU A 418 12.37 20.23 7.26
N THR A 419 13.04 19.70 6.24
CA THR A 419 13.02 20.25 4.88
C THR A 419 11.76 19.88 4.10
N VAL A 420 10.93 18.98 4.65
CA VAL A 420 9.73 18.45 3.99
C VAL A 420 8.50 19.10 4.60
N SER A 421 7.75 19.85 3.77
CA SER A 421 6.49 20.45 4.20
C SER A 421 5.51 19.37 4.66
N ASN A 422 4.88 19.57 5.82
CA ASN A 422 3.90 18.65 6.41
C ASN A 422 4.45 17.25 6.72
N PHE A 423 5.75 17.14 7.06
CA PHE A 423 6.28 15.87 7.55
C PHE A 423 5.63 15.46 8.89
N PRO A 424 5.26 14.17 9.07
CA PRO A 424 5.33 13.05 8.14
C PRO A 424 4.24 13.10 7.04
N LEU A 425 4.56 12.57 5.85
CA LEU A 425 3.63 12.53 4.72
C LEU A 425 2.66 11.35 4.87
N THR A 426 1.63 11.54 5.65
CA THR A 426 0.70 10.47 6.04
C THR A 426 -0.35 10.13 4.99
N GLY A 427 -0.64 11.06 4.06
CA GLY A 427 -1.65 10.87 3.03
C GLY A 427 -3.07 10.76 3.57
N TYR A 428 -3.33 11.25 4.79
CA TYR A 428 -4.66 11.21 5.39
C TYR A 428 -5.69 11.93 4.52
N LYS A 429 -6.91 11.40 4.54
CA LYS A 429 -8.07 12.01 3.88
C LYS A 429 -8.86 12.79 4.90
N ILE A 430 -9.14 14.03 4.55
CA ILE A 430 -9.94 14.93 5.35
C ILE A 430 -11.31 15.05 4.68
N GLY A 431 -12.37 14.81 5.45
CA GLY A 431 -13.73 15.01 4.99
C GLY A 431 -14.05 16.50 4.86
N ALA A 432 -14.54 16.91 3.69
CA ALA A 432 -14.80 18.31 3.39
C ALA A 432 -16.23 18.76 3.77
N ALA A 433 -17.08 17.82 4.22
CA ALA A 433 -18.50 18.08 4.47
C ALA A 433 -18.94 17.65 5.90
N PRO A 434 -18.42 18.26 6.99
CA PRO A 434 -18.80 17.92 8.37
C PRO A 434 -20.31 17.94 8.61
N ASP A 435 -21.00 18.97 8.13
CA ASP A 435 -22.45 19.15 8.30
C ASP A 435 -23.23 18.00 7.64
N LEU A 436 -22.77 17.55 6.44
CA LEU A 436 -23.35 16.40 5.76
C LEU A 436 -23.20 15.11 6.57
N TYR A 437 -21.99 14.86 7.13
CA TYR A 437 -21.75 13.65 7.89
C TYR A 437 -22.56 13.62 9.17
N GLN A 438 -22.64 14.75 9.91
CA GLN A 438 -23.44 14.87 11.12
C GLN A 438 -24.93 14.66 10.81
N TYR A 439 -25.44 15.29 9.77
CA TYR A 439 -26.82 15.08 9.34
C TYR A 439 -27.10 13.59 9.05
N LEU A 440 -26.26 12.96 8.22
CA LEU A 440 -26.43 11.56 7.85
C LEU A 440 -26.28 10.59 9.04
N GLN A 441 -25.43 10.88 10.01
CA GLN A 441 -25.28 10.08 11.23
C GLN A 441 -26.58 10.00 12.04
N HIS A 442 -27.41 11.05 12.03
CA HIS A 442 -28.68 11.10 12.72
C HIS A 442 -29.86 10.49 11.95
N GLN A 443 -29.64 10.16 10.65
CA GLN A 443 -30.66 9.48 9.85
C GLN A 443 -30.74 7.99 10.19
N PRO A 444 -31.83 7.29 9.83
CA PRO A 444 -31.95 5.84 9.96
C PRO A 444 -30.77 5.11 9.33
N LYS A 445 -30.34 4.00 9.91
CA LYS A 445 -29.21 3.19 9.40
C LYS A 445 -29.49 2.53 8.05
N THR A 446 -30.76 2.47 7.66
CA THR A 446 -31.25 1.87 6.42
C THR A 446 -31.18 2.80 5.21
N ILE A 447 -30.86 4.10 5.41
CA ILE A 447 -30.78 5.05 4.29
C ILE A 447 -29.70 4.63 3.30
N ARG A 448 -29.93 4.93 2.02
CA ARG A 448 -29.01 4.66 0.92
C ARG A 448 -28.79 5.91 0.09
N ILE A 449 -27.54 6.28 -0.13
CA ILE A 449 -27.19 7.51 -0.81
C ILE A 449 -26.74 7.19 -2.25
N GLY A 450 -27.45 7.74 -3.23
CA GLY A 450 -27.04 7.79 -4.63
C GLY A 450 -26.14 9.00 -4.87
N SER A 451 -25.03 8.84 -5.57
CA SER A 451 -24.12 9.96 -5.86
C SER A 451 -22.96 9.57 -6.77
N ILE A 452 -22.55 10.50 -7.63
CA ILE A 452 -21.26 10.45 -8.33
C ILE A 452 -20.29 11.52 -7.82
N ALA A 453 -20.68 12.26 -6.78
CA ALA A 453 -19.90 13.31 -6.15
C ALA A 453 -18.66 12.75 -5.44
N LYS A 454 -17.63 13.59 -5.34
CA LYS A 454 -16.36 13.19 -4.70
C LYS A 454 -16.54 12.84 -3.22
N GLU A 455 -17.44 13.54 -2.53
CA GLU A 455 -17.66 13.37 -1.10
C GLU A 455 -18.33 12.04 -0.73
N ALA A 456 -19.02 11.40 -1.68
CA ALA A 456 -19.58 10.05 -1.51
C ALA A 456 -18.51 9.00 -1.07
N ASN A 457 -17.24 9.20 -1.43
CA ASN A 457 -16.14 8.33 -1.00
C ASN A 457 -15.92 8.31 0.53
N GLN A 458 -16.40 9.32 1.24
CA GLN A 458 -16.14 9.53 2.67
C GLN A 458 -17.33 9.10 3.54
N ILE A 459 -18.54 9.05 2.98
CA ILE A 459 -19.78 8.79 3.72
C ILE A 459 -19.75 7.48 4.52
N PRO A 460 -19.32 6.32 3.95
CA PRO A 460 -19.27 5.08 4.72
C PRO A 460 -18.37 5.14 5.94
N THR A 461 -17.26 5.87 5.83
CA THR A 461 -16.30 5.99 6.93
C THR A 461 -16.75 6.98 8.00
N PHE A 462 -17.23 8.16 7.59
CA PHE A 462 -17.50 9.25 8.54
C PHE A 462 -18.95 9.30 9.01
N ALA A 463 -19.89 8.94 8.16
CA ALA A 463 -21.31 8.93 8.54
C ALA A 463 -21.85 7.52 8.87
N ALA A 464 -21.08 6.46 8.60
CA ALA A 464 -21.50 5.07 8.76
C ALA A 464 -22.84 4.76 8.04
N ARG A 465 -23.00 5.26 6.81
CA ARG A 465 -24.20 5.06 5.98
C ARG A 465 -23.84 4.46 4.64
N THR A 466 -24.78 3.67 4.09
CA THR A 466 -24.63 2.98 2.81
C THR A 466 -24.65 3.95 1.64
N ILE A 467 -23.71 3.81 0.72
CA ILE A 467 -23.72 4.43 -0.60
C ILE A 467 -23.94 3.37 -1.67
N ILE A 468 -24.48 3.75 -2.83
CA ILE A 468 -24.72 2.79 -3.92
C ILE A 468 -23.41 2.36 -4.56
N ALA A 469 -22.58 3.32 -4.96
CA ALA A 469 -21.23 3.12 -5.44
C ALA A 469 -20.46 4.46 -5.44
N SER A 470 -19.12 4.42 -5.40
CA SER A 470 -18.29 5.61 -5.61
C SER A 470 -16.89 5.22 -6.09
N LYS A 471 -16.08 6.22 -6.46
CA LYS A 471 -14.72 6.01 -6.98
C LYS A 471 -13.84 5.18 -6.06
N GLU A 472 -13.91 5.42 -4.75
CA GLU A 472 -13.03 4.73 -3.78
C GLU A 472 -13.25 3.23 -3.78
N TYR A 473 -14.50 2.80 -3.90
CA TYR A 473 -14.89 1.40 -3.82
C TYR A 473 -14.98 0.69 -5.17
N SER A 474 -14.81 1.42 -6.29
CA SER A 474 -14.83 0.85 -7.64
C SER A 474 -13.50 0.17 -8.00
N VAL A 475 -13.12 -0.88 -7.28
CA VAL A 475 -11.89 -1.65 -7.52
C VAL A 475 -12.15 -2.79 -8.49
N PRO A 476 -11.41 -2.89 -9.64
CA PRO A 476 -11.77 -3.77 -10.74
C PRO A 476 -11.07 -5.14 -10.72
N TYR A 477 -10.60 -5.62 -9.56
CA TYR A 477 -9.77 -6.84 -9.51
C TYR A 477 -10.57 -8.14 -9.48
N GLN A 478 -11.79 -8.15 -8.91
CA GLN A 478 -12.68 -9.30 -8.88
C GLN A 478 -13.94 -9.01 -9.71
N LEU A 479 -14.18 -9.81 -10.75
CA LEU A 479 -15.17 -9.52 -11.78
C LEU A 479 -16.60 -9.50 -11.26
N GLY A 480 -16.98 -10.43 -10.38
CA GLY A 480 -18.33 -10.52 -9.86
C GLY A 480 -18.72 -9.32 -9.00
N TYR A 481 -17.79 -8.80 -8.19
CA TYR A 481 -17.98 -7.53 -7.48
C TYR A 481 -17.99 -6.35 -8.45
N TYR A 482 -16.97 -6.27 -9.31
CA TYR A 482 -16.76 -5.08 -10.14
C TYR A 482 -17.89 -4.85 -11.16
N ARG A 483 -18.42 -5.91 -11.79
CA ARG A 483 -19.57 -5.79 -12.71
C ARG A 483 -20.79 -5.16 -12.02
N GLN A 484 -21.06 -5.51 -10.77
CA GLN A 484 -22.16 -4.92 -10.01
C GLN A 484 -21.87 -3.43 -9.71
N ILE A 485 -20.66 -3.09 -9.32
CA ILE A 485 -20.27 -1.70 -9.06
C ILE A 485 -20.28 -0.88 -10.36
N GLN A 486 -19.82 -1.45 -11.47
CA GLN A 486 -19.85 -0.81 -12.78
C GLN A 486 -21.28 -0.48 -13.21
N GLN A 487 -22.21 -1.44 -13.06
CA GLN A 487 -23.62 -1.22 -13.33
C GLN A 487 -24.22 -0.13 -12.42
N ARG A 488 -23.95 -0.20 -11.12
CA ARG A 488 -24.42 0.81 -10.16
C ARG A 488 -23.91 2.22 -10.49
N MET A 489 -22.65 2.34 -10.93
CA MET A 489 -22.10 3.63 -11.36
C MET A 489 -22.74 4.15 -12.65
N ALA A 490 -22.92 3.29 -13.64
CA ALA A 490 -23.61 3.65 -14.89
C ALA A 490 -25.05 4.08 -14.62
N ASP A 491 -25.77 3.34 -13.77
CA ASP A 491 -27.15 3.67 -13.37
C ASP A 491 -27.21 5.02 -12.60
N GLN A 492 -26.27 5.29 -11.71
CA GLN A 492 -26.20 6.59 -11.01
C GLN A 492 -25.93 7.75 -11.96
N ILE A 493 -25.03 7.59 -12.94
CA ILE A 493 -24.80 8.60 -13.98
C ILE A 493 -26.08 8.81 -14.77
N THR A 494 -26.72 7.73 -15.23
CA THR A 494 -27.97 7.80 -15.97
C THR A 494 -29.05 8.50 -15.18
N ALA A 495 -29.29 8.10 -13.93
CA ALA A 495 -30.32 8.70 -13.06
C ALA A 495 -30.08 10.20 -12.80
N GLN A 496 -28.83 10.62 -12.64
CA GLN A 496 -28.51 12.02 -12.39
C GLN A 496 -28.83 12.94 -13.57
N TYR A 497 -28.70 12.43 -14.79
CA TYR A 497 -28.83 13.25 -16.00
C TYR A 497 -30.07 12.93 -16.86
N THR A 498 -30.85 11.92 -16.50
CA THR A 498 -32.05 11.55 -17.26
C THR A 498 -33.12 12.63 -17.25
N THR A 499 -33.83 12.75 -18.37
CA THR A 499 -35.06 13.52 -18.53
C THR A 499 -36.31 12.60 -18.48
N ASP A 500 -36.14 11.27 -18.40
CA ASP A 500 -37.19 10.27 -18.34
C ASP A 500 -37.55 9.93 -16.89
N PRO A 501 -38.77 10.28 -16.45
CA PRO A 501 -39.28 9.98 -15.12
C PRO A 501 -39.29 8.50 -14.76
N THR A 502 -39.65 7.64 -15.75
CA THR A 502 -39.73 6.19 -15.55
C THR A 502 -38.35 5.59 -15.27
N GLN A 503 -37.35 6.07 -16.01
CA GLN A 503 -35.97 5.63 -15.84
C GLN A 503 -35.42 6.03 -14.46
N LEU A 504 -35.65 7.30 -14.03
CA LEU A 504 -35.22 7.77 -12.71
C LEU A 504 -35.90 6.98 -11.58
N GLN A 505 -37.23 6.80 -11.68
CA GLN A 505 -37.99 6.05 -10.69
C GLN A 505 -37.50 4.59 -10.59
N THR A 506 -37.29 3.93 -11.72
CA THR A 506 -36.81 2.54 -11.76
C THR A 506 -35.46 2.40 -11.06
N ILE A 507 -34.50 3.32 -11.28
CA ILE A 507 -33.18 3.27 -10.67
C ILE A 507 -33.26 3.53 -9.16
N ILE A 508 -34.02 4.56 -8.73
CA ILE A 508 -34.21 4.87 -7.31
C ILE A 508 -34.81 3.65 -6.59
N GLN A 509 -35.84 3.02 -7.15
CA GLN A 509 -36.49 1.87 -6.54
C GLN A 509 -35.59 0.63 -6.53
N ARG A 510 -34.89 0.32 -7.64
CA ARG A 510 -33.98 -0.82 -7.75
C ARG A 510 -32.93 -0.84 -6.63
N TYR A 511 -32.38 0.30 -6.29
CA TYR A 511 -31.34 0.42 -5.27
C TYR A 511 -31.84 0.88 -3.91
N GLY A 512 -33.12 1.24 -3.79
CA GLY A 512 -33.69 1.80 -2.56
C GLY A 512 -33.03 3.11 -2.15
N ILE A 513 -32.74 3.99 -3.11
CA ILE A 513 -32.06 5.28 -2.86
C ILE A 513 -33.03 6.20 -2.14
N THR A 514 -32.64 6.69 -0.97
CA THR A 514 -33.41 7.61 -0.13
C THR A 514 -32.92 9.05 -0.21
N HIS A 515 -31.64 9.23 -0.49
CA HIS A 515 -31.00 10.53 -0.61
C HIS A 515 -30.13 10.59 -1.85
N TRP A 516 -30.02 11.78 -2.45
CA TRP A 516 -29.14 12.01 -3.59
C TRP A 516 -28.17 13.15 -3.30
N LEU A 517 -26.86 12.87 -3.34
CA LEU A 517 -25.84 13.88 -3.13
C LEU A 517 -25.27 14.37 -4.47
N LEU A 518 -25.28 15.68 -4.67
CA LEU A 518 -24.81 16.38 -5.87
C LEU A 518 -23.63 17.30 -5.52
N ASP A 519 -22.60 17.34 -6.38
CA ASP A 519 -21.61 18.43 -6.39
C ASP A 519 -22.24 19.69 -7.01
N ALA A 520 -21.86 20.88 -6.57
CA ALA A 520 -22.43 22.14 -7.06
C ALA A 520 -22.26 22.34 -8.58
N ASN A 521 -21.20 21.80 -9.16
CA ASN A 521 -20.92 21.86 -10.59
C ASN A 521 -21.32 20.59 -11.35
N ALA A 522 -22.16 19.74 -10.76
CA ALA A 522 -22.52 18.43 -11.31
C ALA A 522 -23.15 18.50 -12.71
N PHE A 523 -23.89 19.56 -13.02
CA PHE A 523 -24.60 19.75 -14.29
C PHE A 523 -23.83 20.56 -15.34
N THR A 524 -22.50 20.56 -15.27
CA THR A 524 -21.63 21.15 -16.31
C THR A 524 -21.01 20.08 -17.19
N VAL A 525 -20.79 20.40 -18.46
CA VAL A 525 -20.12 19.49 -19.42
C VAL A 525 -18.73 19.11 -18.90
N ASP A 526 -17.99 20.08 -18.34
CA ASP A 526 -16.65 19.90 -17.83
C ASP A 526 -16.57 18.90 -16.67
N TYR A 527 -17.60 18.82 -15.83
CA TYR A 527 -17.67 17.88 -14.71
C TYR A 527 -17.54 16.42 -15.17
N LEU A 528 -18.19 16.07 -16.29
CA LEU A 528 -18.08 14.73 -16.86
C LEU A 528 -16.90 14.61 -17.82
N ALA A 529 -16.72 15.60 -18.72
CA ALA A 529 -15.75 15.53 -19.81
C ALA A 529 -14.28 15.61 -19.35
N LYS A 530 -13.99 16.29 -18.23
CA LYS A 530 -12.63 16.35 -17.66
C LYS A 530 -12.36 15.29 -16.61
N ASN A 531 -13.38 14.53 -16.18
CA ASN A 531 -13.23 13.50 -15.16
C ASN A 531 -12.87 12.14 -15.79
N GLY A 532 -11.59 11.79 -15.81
CA GLY A 532 -11.09 10.54 -16.39
C GLY A 532 -11.71 9.29 -15.76
N TRP A 533 -12.10 9.34 -14.47
CA TRP A 533 -12.76 8.22 -13.81
C TRP A 533 -14.22 8.05 -14.29
N LEU A 534 -15.01 9.12 -14.45
CA LEU A 534 -16.39 9.02 -14.95
C LEU A 534 -16.44 8.61 -16.41
N LYS A 535 -15.46 8.99 -17.22
CA LYS A 535 -15.36 8.63 -18.64
C LYS A 535 -15.32 7.11 -18.91
N GLN A 536 -14.93 6.30 -17.95
CA GLN A 536 -14.87 4.85 -18.12
C GLN A 536 -16.25 4.19 -18.20
N TYR A 537 -17.32 4.85 -17.72
CA TYR A 537 -18.68 4.31 -17.69
C TYR A 537 -19.47 4.64 -18.96
N GLN A 538 -19.06 4.04 -20.08
CA GLN A 538 -19.75 4.19 -21.36
C GLN A 538 -20.87 3.15 -21.51
N PRO A 539 -21.99 3.48 -22.19
CA PRO A 539 -22.30 4.77 -22.86
C PRO A 539 -22.88 5.86 -21.95
N ALA A 540 -23.18 5.57 -20.69
CA ALA A 540 -23.90 6.47 -19.76
C ALA A 540 -23.29 7.88 -19.68
N THR A 541 -21.96 7.99 -19.59
CA THR A 541 -21.29 9.32 -19.50
C THR A 541 -21.46 10.15 -20.78
N ASN A 542 -21.35 9.53 -21.97
CA ASN A 542 -21.52 10.26 -23.21
C ASN A 542 -22.98 10.71 -23.40
N GLN A 543 -23.96 9.86 -23.04
CA GLN A 543 -25.38 10.22 -23.06
C GLN A 543 -25.67 11.40 -22.11
N ALA A 544 -25.12 11.38 -20.90
CA ALA A 544 -25.24 12.47 -19.95
C ALA A 544 -24.65 13.79 -20.48
N ILE A 545 -23.48 13.75 -21.13
CA ILE A 545 -22.88 14.93 -21.77
C ILE A 545 -23.79 15.48 -22.86
N GLN A 546 -24.39 14.61 -23.69
CA GLN A 546 -25.32 15.03 -24.75
C GLN A 546 -26.57 15.71 -24.17
N VAL A 547 -27.13 15.19 -23.07
CA VAL A 547 -28.27 15.82 -22.39
C VAL A 547 -27.89 17.22 -21.92
N ILE A 548 -26.75 17.41 -21.24
CA ILE A 548 -26.30 18.71 -20.75
C ILE A 548 -26.11 19.69 -21.94
N GLN A 549 -25.47 19.25 -23.04
CA GLN A 549 -25.24 20.09 -24.22
C GLN A 549 -26.54 20.52 -24.89
N ARG A 550 -27.50 19.61 -25.04
CA ARG A 550 -28.83 19.93 -25.62
C ARG A 550 -29.60 20.92 -24.75
N THR A 551 -29.54 20.74 -23.43
CA THR A 551 -30.15 21.70 -22.48
C THR A 551 -29.59 23.10 -22.64
N LEU A 552 -28.27 23.23 -22.83
CA LEU A 552 -27.62 24.52 -22.98
C LEU A 552 -27.88 25.21 -24.35
N SER A 553 -28.07 24.41 -25.40
CA SER A 553 -28.19 24.95 -26.79
C SER A 553 -29.61 25.16 -27.27
N GLN A 554 -30.60 24.43 -26.75
CA GLN A 554 -31.92 24.31 -27.40
C GLN A 554 -33.12 24.58 -26.47
N SER A 555 -32.93 25.07 -25.24
CA SER A 555 -34.00 25.20 -24.25
C SER A 555 -34.78 23.88 -24.00
N GLN A 556 -34.14 22.74 -24.22
CA GLN A 556 -34.74 21.41 -24.03
C GLN A 556 -34.86 21.06 -22.53
N PRO A 557 -35.73 20.11 -22.18
CA PRO A 557 -35.93 19.77 -20.78
C PRO A 557 -34.61 19.39 -20.09
N GLN A 558 -34.38 20.01 -18.96
CA GLN A 558 -33.24 19.74 -18.08
C GLN A 558 -33.40 18.36 -17.43
N SER A 559 -32.31 17.79 -16.90
CA SER A 559 -32.43 16.57 -16.09
C SER A 559 -33.40 16.77 -14.92
N LEU A 560 -34.13 15.71 -14.56
CA LEU A 560 -35.14 15.79 -13.51
C LEU A 560 -34.57 16.20 -12.15
N LEU A 561 -33.36 15.73 -11.83
CA LEU A 561 -32.69 16.14 -10.59
C LEU A 561 -32.40 17.66 -10.58
N LEU A 562 -31.99 18.21 -11.70
CA LEU A 562 -31.72 19.65 -11.84
C LEU A 562 -33.01 20.48 -11.72
N GLN A 563 -34.11 19.99 -12.34
CA GLN A 563 -35.41 20.67 -12.28
C GLN A 563 -35.96 20.77 -10.83
N HIS A 564 -35.82 19.68 -10.07
CA HIS A 564 -36.39 19.59 -8.72
C HIS A 564 -35.39 19.82 -7.59
N GLN A 565 -34.12 20.16 -7.90
CA GLN A 565 -33.09 20.27 -6.87
C GLN A 565 -33.41 21.28 -5.78
N GLN A 566 -33.99 22.42 -6.11
CA GLN A 566 -34.35 23.45 -5.13
C GLN A 566 -35.52 23.02 -4.25
N GLN A 567 -36.55 22.41 -4.83
CA GLN A 567 -37.75 21.97 -4.13
C GLN A 567 -37.47 20.83 -3.15
N CYS A 568 -36.61 19.88 -3.53
CA CYS A 568 -36.33 18.66 -2.77
C CYS A 568 -35.01 18.70 -2.00
N GLN A 569 -34.39 19.87 -1.89
CA GLN A 569 -33.17 20.07 -1.11
C GLN A 569 -33.44 19.94 0.38
N ILE A 570 -32.66 19.06 1.04
CA ILE A 570 -32.66 18.87 2.49
C ILE A 570 -31.56 19.73 3.13
N LEU A 571 -30.37 19.66 2.58
CA LEU A 571 -29.19 20.31 3.11
C LEU A 571 -28.29 20.76 1.94
N THR A 572 -27.64 21.90 2.11
CA THR A 572 -26.71 22.42 1.10
C THR A 572 -25.55 23.14 1.73
N ARG A 573 -24.41 23.07 1.05
CA ARG A 573 -23.29 23.99 1.26
C ARG A 573 -23.07 24.76 -0.04
N PRO A 574 -23.33 26.06 -0.08
CA PRO A 574 -23.24 26.86 -1.29
C PRO A 574 -21.93 26.63 -2.04
N ASN A 575 -21.99 26.52 -3.36
CA ASN A 575 -20.87 26.30 -4.27
C ASN A 575 -20.05 25.01 -4.02
N THR A 576 -20.57 24.07 -3.21
CA THR A 576 -19.84 22.84 -2.89
C THR A 576 -20.68 21.60 -3.16
N TRP A 577 -21.80 21.40 -2.45
CA TRP A 577 -22.65 20.23 -2.58
C TRP A 577 -24.09 20.49 -2.13
N GLN A 578 -25.02 19.63 -2.56
CA GLN A 578 -26.44 19.61 -2.17
C GLN A 578 -26.88 18.18 -1.88
N LEU A 579 -27.71 17.99 -0.87
CA LEU A 579 -28.37 16.72 -0.55
C LEU A 579 -29.86 16.85 -0.81
N LEU A 580 -30.41 15.93 -1.62
CA LEU A 580 -31.81 15.90 -2.01
C LEU A 580 -32.54 14.71 -1.38
N ASP A 581 -33.82 14.90 -1.05
CA ASP A 581 -34.74 13.82 -0.68
C ASP A 581 -35.31 13.16 -1.95
N THR A 582 -35.10 11.85 -2.12
CA THR A 582 -35.62 11.12 -3.29
C THR A 582 -37.11 10.85 -3.19
N THR A 583 -37.70 10.82 -1.99
CA THR A 583 -39.16 10.71 -1.82
C THR A 583 -39.84 11.96 -2.36
N CYS A 584 -39.34 13.15 -2.02
CA CYS A 584 -39.77 14.41 -2.62
C CYS A 584 -39.64 14.39 -4.14
N LEU A 585 -38.49 13.97 -4.68
CA LEU A 585 -38.28 13.86 -6.13
C LEU A 585 -39.34 12.98 -6.80
N LEU A 586 -39.60 11.80 -6.26
CA LEU A 586 -40.59 10.87 -6.81
C LEU A 586 -42.01 11.43 -6.75
N ASN A 587 -42.36 12.14 -5.68
CA ASN A 587 -43.66 12.75 -5.56
C ASN A 587 -43.86 13.93 -6.52
N SER A 588 -42.82 14.74 -6.72
CA SER A 588 -42.83 15.86 -7.69
C SER A 588 -42.98 15.34 -9.13
N ILE A 589 -42.34 14.22 -9.46
CA ILE A 589 -42.45 13.59 -10.76
C ILE A 589 -43.86 13.00 -11.00
N LYS A 590 -44.46 12.37 -9.97
CA LYS A 590 -45.84 11.83 -10.08
C LYS A 590 -46.85 12.94 -10.32
N SER A 591 -46.67 14.10 -9.72
CA SER A 591 -47.57 15.24 -9.91
C SER A 591 -47.59 15.79 -11.35
N MET A 592 -46.57 15.44 -12.17
CA MET A 592 -46.49 15.76 -13.59
C MET A 592 -47.31 14.82 -14.49
N GLY A 593 -48.10 13.89 -13.95
CA GLY A 593 -49.03 13.02 -14.72
C GLY A 593 -48.37 11.79 -15.35
N VAL A 594 -47.20 11.37 -14.86
CA VAL A 594 -46.55 10.14 -15.37
C VAL A 594 -47.18 8.89 -14.74
N PRO A 595 -47.66 7.90 -15.54
CA PRO A 595 -48.24 6.66 -15.03
C PRO A 595 -47.20 5.89 -14.18
N THR A 596 -47.59 5.46 -13.00
CA THR A 596 -46.78 4.53 -12.19
C THR A 596 -46.71 3.17 -12.86
N PRO A 597 -45.55 2.56 -13.05
CA PRO A 597 -45.48 1.16 -13.44
C PRO A 597 -46.16 0.32 -12.35
N GLN A 598 -47.18 -0.47 -12.74
CA GLN A 598 -47.75 -1.46 -11.84
C GLN A 598 -46.65 -2.41 -11.38
N THR A 599 -46.53 -2.58 -10.10
CA THR A 599 -45.65 -3.56 -9.44
C THR A 599 -46.10 -4.95 -9.88
N SER A 600 -45.48 -5.51 -10.89
CA SER A 600 -45.55 -6.95 -11.17
C SER A 600 -44.79 -7.67 -10.06
N GLN A 601 -45.53 -8.06 -9.02
CA GLN A 601 -45.15 -9.18 -8.16
C GLN A 601 -45.09 -10.42 -9.06
N THR A 602 -43.87 -10.79 -9.47
CA THR A 602 -43.47 -12.15 -9.90
C THR A 602 -42.18 -12.05 -10.69
N MET A 603 -41.07 -12.15 -9.99
CA MET A 603 -39.80 -12.69 -10.52
C MET A 603 -38.79 -12.93 -9.37
N GLN A 604 -39.20 -13.75 -8.41
CA GLN A 604 -38.28 -14.64 -7.71
C GLN A 604 -38.43 -16.00 -8.39
N THR A 605 -37.30 -16.56 -8.77
CA THR A 605 -37.02 -17.88 -9.37
C THR A 605 -36.68 -17.82 -10.87
N ARG A 606 -35.37 -17.78 -11.13
CA ARG A 606 -34.65 -18.55 -12.18
C ARG A 606 -33.29 -17.88 -12.45
N PHE A 607 -32.32 -18.19 -11.65
CA PHE A 607 -30.90 -18.24 -12.03
C PHE A 607 -30.32 -19.49 -11.39
N GLY A 608 -30.57 -20.60 -11.97
CA GLY A 608 -29.88 -21.85 -11.84
C GLY A 608 -29.70 -22.40 -13.24
N ASP A 609 -28.48 -22.84 -13.47
CA ASP A 609 -28.09 -23.75 -14.55
C ASP A 609 -28.33 -23.26 -15.99
N ASP A 610 -27.24 -22.74 -16.59
CA ASP A 610 -26.77 -23.05 -17.93
C ASP A 610 -25.48 -22.26 -18.21
N LEU A 611 -24.35 -22.94 -18.10
CA LEU A 611 -23.06 -22.59 -18.72
C LEU A 611 -22.58 -23.84 -19.46
N PRO A 612 -22.12 -23.71 -20.73
CA PRO A 612 -21.04 -24.55 -21.22
C PRO A 612 -19.66 -23.97 -20.84
#